data_7faf273f515f21e2d717d7fda6ea5080
#
_entry.id   7faf273f515f21e2d717d7fda6ea5080
#
_cell.length_a   1.000
_cell.length_b   1.000
_cell.length_c   1.000
_cell.angle_alpha   90.00
_cell.angle_beta   90.00
_cell.angle_gamma   90.00
#
_symmetry.space_group_name_H-M   'P 1'
#
loop_
_entity.id
_entity.type
_entity.pdbx_description
1 polymer ?
#
loop_
_entity_poly.entity_id
_entity_poly.type
_entity_poly.pdbx_seq_one_letter_code
_entity_poly.pdbx_strand_id
1 'polypeptide(L)'
;MSGNSEQPKPPRLRAILVDDEPPSRIHLAKRLKAHPEVEIVGQAEDVSSAFDLVSSERPDVIFLDIQMPRENGFALLPKLEAVEPQPAVVFVTAFDEYAIRAFEANALDYLTKPVSAERLAKTILRLNERIGPAKGAASETISPPPTETAKRLEPEDLVLLRERSLSMMVKAREIAAIESQGDYTRIFLSEEKILMMKQPLSLWESQLPAELFTKVSRSLLVNRKSVAKMERKNLLSWDLYLEGTKAPI
;
A
#
# COMPACT_ATOMS: atom_id res chain seq x y z
N MET A 1 32.39 36.78 25.74
CA MET A 1 32.36 36.14 24.40
C MET A 1 31.59 34.85 24.52
N SER A 2 30.27 34.93 24.29
CA SER A 2 29.36 33.75 24.40
C SER A 2 29.34 33.11 23.02
N GLY A 3 30.00 31.97 22.88
CA GLY A 3 29.93 31.14 21.70
C GLY A 3 28.57 30.50 21.61
N ASN A 4 27.78 30.94 20.64
CA ASN A 4 26.52 30.33 20.26
C ASN A 4 26.85 29.00 19.56
N SER A 5 26.82 27.88 20.30
CA SER A 5 26.93 26.56 19.71
C SER A 5 25.63 26.24 18.98
N GLU A 6 25.59 26.57 17.69
CA GLU A 6 24.55 26.09 16.78
C GLU A 6 24.59 24.55 16.78
N GLN A 7 23.58 23.94 17.42
CA GLN A 7 23.41 22.51 17.34
C GLN A 7 23.14 22.14 15.86
N PRO A 8 23.79 21.09 15.33
CA PRO A 8 23.56 20.68 13.94
C PRO A 8 22.07 20.35 13.76
N LYS A 9 21.46 21.06 12.82
CA LYS A 9 20.06 20.87 12.44
C LYS A 9 19.87 19.41 12.00
N PRO A 10 18.86 18.69 12.49
CA PRO A 10 18.66 17.30 12.09
C PRO A 10 18.56 17.19 10.57
N PRO A 11 19.06 16.11 9.97
CA PRO A 11 18.98 15.91 8.52
C PRO A 11 17.51 15.95 8.10
N ARG A 12 17.21 16.74 7.08
CA ARG A 12 15.89 16.90 6.53
C ARG A 12 15.71 15.96 5.35
N LEU A 13 14.53 15.36 5.23
CA LEU A 13 14.11 14.60 4.04
C LEU A 13 14.01 15.55 2.85
N ARG A 14 14.82 15.33 1.84
CA ARG A 14 14.82 16.11 0.59
C ARG A 14 13.70 15.59 -0.32
N ALA A 15 12.73 16.43 -0.63
CA ALA A 15 11.53 16.06 -1.39
C ALA A 15 11.45 16.82 -2.72
N ILE A 16 11.02 16.14 -3.79
CA ILE A 16 10.55 16.80 -5.00
C ILE A 16 9.05 16.56 -5.18
N LEU A 17 8.38 17.55 -5.78
CA LEU A 17 6.96 17.50 -6.10
C LEU A 17 6.79 17.42 -7.61
N VAL A 18 6.06 16.41 -8.09
CA VAL A 18 5.86 16.17 -9.52
C VAL A 18 4.36 16.11 -9.81
N ASP A 19 3.88 17.09 -10.56
CA ASP A 19 2.45 17.26 -10.86
C ASP A 19 2.33 18.31 -11.98
N ASP A 20 1.56 18.11 -13.00
CA ASP A 20 1.42 19.07 -14.10
C ASP A 20 0.59 20.30 -13.71
N GLU A 21 -0.23 20.18 -12.67
CA GLU A 21 -1.06 21.26 -12.16
C GLU A 21 -0.34 22.14 -11.12
N PRO A 22 0.03 23.40 -11.43
CA PRO A 22 0.67 24.31 -10.45
C PRO A 22 -0.13 24.48 -9.15
N PRO A 23 -1.49 24.59 -9.17
CA PRO A 23 -2.27 24.68 -7.94
C PRO A 23 -2.10 23.47 -7.02
N SER A 24 -2.03 22.27 -7.59
CA SER A 24 -1.82 21.01 -6.85
C SER A 24 -0.46 21.02 -6.15
N ARG A 25 0.61 21.39 -6.87
CA ARG A 25 1.96 21.53 -6.27
C ARG A 25 1.98 22.54 -5.13
N ILE A 26 1.37 23.72 -5.33
CA ILE A 26 1.28 24.77 -4.30
C ILE A 26 0.54 24.27 -3.06
N HIS A 27 -0.57 23.54 -3.26
CA HIS A 27 -1.36 23.00 -2.16
C HIS A 27 -0.57 21.98 -1.34
N LEU A 28 0.08 21.03 -2.00
CA LEU A 28 0.92 20.03 -1.34
C LEU A 28 2.12 20.69 -0.63
N ALA A 29 2.80 21.64 -1.29
CA ALA A 29 3.89 22.39 -0.69
C ALA A 29 3.46 23.14 0.57
N LYS A 30 2.26 23.74 0.56
CA LYS A 30 1.71 24.42 1.75
C LYS A 30 1.48 23.44 2.89
N ARG A 31 1.00 22.23 2.61
CA ARG A 31 0.81 21.21 3.65
C ARG A 31 2.13 20.69 4.20
N LEU A 32 3.13 20.48 3.34
CA LEU A 32 4.48 20.05 3.74
C LEU A 32 5.20 21.08 4.62
N LYS A 33 4.85 22.38 4.54
CA LYS A 33 5.39 23.40 5.47
C LYS A 33 5.10 23.15 6.95
N ALA A 34 4.05 22.40 7.27
CA ALA A 34 3.76 21.97 8.64
C ALA A 34 4.70 20.87 9.15
N HIS A 35 5.56 20.33 8.28
CA HIS A 35 6.51 19.26 8.55
C HIS A 35 7.95 19.74 8.37
N PRO A 36 8.57 20.34 9.41
CA PRO A 36 9.89 20.96 9.31
C PRO A 36 11.02 19.97 9.00
N GLU A 37 10.75 18.67 9.16
CA GLU A 37 11.63 17.58 8.79
C GLU A 37 11.70 17.31 7.28
N VAL A 38 10.82 17.94 6.47
CA VAL A 38 10.80 17.81 5.00
C VAL A 38 11.24 19.11 4.36
N GLU A 39 12.18 19.03 3.43
CA GLU A 39 12.66 20.14 2.62
C GLU A 39 12.32 19.90 1.14
N ILE A 40 11.55 20.80 0.54
CA ILE A 40 11.23 20.72 -0.89
C ILE A 40 12.43 21.31 -1.66
N VAL A 41 13.14 20.43 -2.37
CA VAL A 41 14.35 20.80 -3.14
C VAL A 41 14.08 21.03 -4.62
N GLY A 42 12.88 20.65 -5.13
CA GLY A 42 12.52 20.88 -6.52
C GLY A 42 11.05 20.62 -6.82
N GLN A 43 10.60 21.11 -7.96
CA GLN A 43 9.27 20.86 -8.50
C GLN A 43 9.36 20.61 -9.99
N ALA A 44 8.60 19.63 -10.50
CA ALA A 44 8.53 19.26 -11.90
C ALA A 44 7.08 19.18 -12.37
N GLU A 45 6.86 19.35 -13.67
CA GLU A 45 5.53 19.28 -14.29
C GLU A 45 5.35 18.04 -15.18
N ASP A 46 6.40 17.25 -15.39
CA ASP A 46 6.38 16.03 -16.18
C ASP A 46 7.49 15.05 -15.76
N VAL A 47 7.47 13.85 -16.34
CA VAL A 47 8.41 12.78 -16.04
C VAL A 47 9.85 13.13 -16.42
N SER A 48 10.06 13.89 -17.50
CA SER A 48 11.41 14.26 -17.97
C SER A 48 12.07 15.22 -16.99
N SER A 49 11.41 16.32 -16.67
CA SER A 49 11.90 17.32 -15.71
C SER A 49 12.04 16.74 -14.29
N ALA A 50 11.16 15.79 -13.93
CA ALA A 50 11.29 15.06 -12.68
C ALA A 50 12.57 14.23 -12.63
N PHE A 51 12.91 13.50 -13.70
CA PHE A 51 14.13 12.70 -13.77
C PHE A 51 15.40 13.55 -13.74
N ASP A 52 15.41 14.71 -14.40
CA ASP A 52 16.50 15.67 -14.35
C ASP A 52 16.73 16.18 -12.92
N LEU A 53 15.63 16.50 -12.19
CA LEU A 53 15.70 16.88 -10.78
C LEU A 53 16.20 15.76 -9.88
N VAL A 54 15.77 14.51 -10.11
CA VAL A 54 16.29 13.36 -9.35
C VAL A 54 17.79 13.24 -9.52
N SER A 55 18.29 13.43 -10.74
CA SER A 55 19.71 13.31 -11.06
C SER A 55 20.56 14.42 -10.43
N SER A 56 20.05 15.66 -10.41
CA SER A 56 20.76 16.83 -9.89
C SER A 56 20.63 17.00 -8.38
N GLU A 57 19.42 16.83 -7.84
CA GLU A 57 19.11 17.13 -6.44
C GLU A 57 19.24 15.92 -5.52
N ARG A 58 19.23 14.70 -6.06
CA ARG A 58 19.27 13.45 -5.29
C ARG A 58 18.28 13.47 -4.12
N PRO A 59 16.96 13.57 -4.39
CA PRO A 59 15.96 13.63 -3.34
C PRO A 59 15.83 12.27 -2.62
N ASP A 60 15.40 12.34 -1.36
CA ASP A 60 15.06 11.15 -0.57
C ASP A 60 13.66 10.62 -0.92
N VAL A 61 12.77 11.52 -1.34
CA VAL A 61 11.36 11.20 -1.66
C VAL A 61 10.84 12.00 -2.86
N ILE A 62 10.01 11.35 -3.65
CA ILE A 62 9.26 11.93 -4.76
C ILE A 62 7.77 11.84 -4.44
N PHE A 63 7.09 12.99 -4.34
CA PHE A 63 5.63 13.06 -4.37
C PHE A 63 5.20 13.22 -5.83
N LEU A 64 4.55 12.19 -6.39
CA LEU A 64 4.36 12.02 -7.83
C LEU A 64 2.87 11.89 -8.17
N ASP A 65 2.36 12.79 -9.03
CA ASP A 65 1.06 12.54 -9.64
C ASP A 65 1.15 11.43 -10.70
N ILE A 66 0.07 10.68 -10.79
CA ILE A 66 -0.06 9.60 -11.78
C ILE A 66 -0.50 10.16 -13.12
N GLN A 67 -1.52 11.01 -13.12
CA GLN A 67 -2.08 11.54 -14.36
C GLN A 67 -1.46 12.87 -14.73
N MET A 68 -0.54 12.83 -15.67
CA MET A 68 0.07 14.00 -16.28
C MET A 68 -0.08 13.94 -17.80
N PRO A 69 -0.20 15.09 -18.50
CA PRO A 69 -0.24 15.13 -19.95
C PRO A 69 1.00 14.48 -20.58
N ARG A 70 0.83 13.78 -21.70
CA ARG A 70 1.87 13.09 -22.48
C ARG A 70 2.35 11.77 -21.85
N GLU A 71 2.68 11.70 -20.58
CA GLU A 71 3.26 10.52 -19.97
C GLU A 71 2.73 10.31 -18.55
N ASN A 72 2.30 9.08 -18.25
CA ASN A 72 1.80 8.72 -16.92
C ASN A 72 2.96 8.64 -15.91
N GLY A 73 2.75 9.11 -14.67
CA GLY A 73 3.77 9.12 -13.61
C GLY A 73 4.46 7.79 -13.35
N PHE A 74 3.79 6.66 -13.60
CA PHE A 74 4.44 5.35 -13.52
C PHE A 74 5.63 5.19 -14.47
N ALA A 75 5.71 5.95 -15.55
CA ALA A 75 6.84 5.91 -16.47
C ALA A 75 8.16 6.44 -15.87
N LEU A 76 8.09 7.14 -14.74
CA LEU A 76 9.29 7.53 -13.99
C LEU A 76 9.96 6.34 -13.31
N LEU A 77 9.21 5.33 -12.85
CA LEU A 77 9.72 4.26 -12.00
C LEU A 77 10.85 3.45 -12.64
N PRO A 78 10.75 2.97 -13.90
CA PRO A 78 11.87 2.25 -14.52
C PRO A 78 13.14 3.10 -14.63
N LYS A 79 12.99 4.44 -14.78
CA LYS A 79 14.14 5.35 -14.83
C LYS A 79 14.81 5.48 -13.47
N LEU A 80 14.06 5.32 -12.36
CA LEU A 80 14.59 5.38 -11.00
C LEU A 80 15.37 4.12 -10.60
N GLU A 81 15.16 2.98 -11.28
CA GLU A 81 15.87 1.72 -10.97
C GLU A 81 17.40 1.84 -11.14
N ALA A 82 17.86 2.76 -12.00
CA ALA A 82 19.28 3.03 -12.24
C ALA A 82 19.88 4.13 -11.33
N VAL A 83 19.06 4.69 -10.42
CA VAL A 83 19.49 5.80 -9.54
C VAL A 83 19.89 5.26 -8.16
N GLU A 84 21.09 5.62 -7.71
CA GLU A 84 21.60 5.25 -6.38
C GLU A 84 21.97 6.51 -5.56
N PRO A 85 21.46 6.65 -4.31
CA PRO A 85 20.40 5.84 -3.70
C PRO A 85 19.03 6.08 -4.36
N GLN A 86 18.22 5.03 -4.44
CA GLN A 86 16.90 5.13 -5.03
C GLN A 86 15.93 5.90 -4.10
N PRO A 87 15.30 6.99 -4.60
CA PRO A 87 14.34 7.75 -3.79
C PRO A 87 13.08 6.96 -3.51
N ALA A 88 12.47 7.19 -2.36
CA ALA A 88 11.13 6.68 -2.07
C ALA A 88 10.09 7.38 -2.95
N VAL A 89 9.07 6.65 -3.41
CA VAL A 89 7.98 7.21 -4.20
C VAL A 89 6.69 7.21 -3.39
N VAL A 90 6.03 8.36 -3.32
CA VAL A 90 4.69 8.56 -2.77
C VAL A 90 3.80 9.08 -3.87
N PHE A 91 2.82 8.31 -4.29
CA PHE A 91 1.85 8.79 -5.28
C PHE A 91 0.85 9.75 -4.67
N VAL A 92 0.51 10.83 -5.40
CA VAL A 92 -0.45 11.86 -4.98
C VAL A 92 -1.37 12.16 -6.15
N THR A 93 -2.56 11.60 -6.18
CA THR A 93 -3.46 11.67 -7.33
C THR A 93 -4.93 11.83 -6.95
N ALA A 94 -5.77 12.28 -7.88
CA ALA A 94 -7.22 12.38 -7.70
C ALA A 94 -7.96 11.03 -7.83
N PHE A 95 -7.30 9.98 -8.28
CA PHE A 95 -7.91 8.72 -8.67
C PHE A 95 -7.58 7.60 -7.72
N ASP A 96 -8.60 6.90 -7.23
CA ASP A 96 -8.43 5.75 -6.32
C ASP A 96 -8.02 4.46 -7.05
N GLU A 97 -8.31 4.36 -8.32
CA GLU A 97 -8.11 3.14 -9.13
C GLU A 97 -6.65 2.73 -9.34
N TYR A 98 -5.70 3.67 -9.16
CA TYR A 98 -4.27 3.39 -9.31
C TYR A 98 -3.57 2.93 -8.02
N ALA A 99 -4.27 2.91 -6.89
CA ALA A 99 -3.69 2.51 -5.60
C ALA A 99 -3.04 1.12 -5.66
N ILE A 100 -3.65 0.21 -6.39
CA ILE A 100 -3.17 -1.17 -6.57
C ILE A 100 -1.87 -1.18 -7.37
N ARG A 101 -1.82 -0.46 -8.49
CA ARG A 101 -0.63 -0.37 -9.34
C ARG A 101 0.53 0.34 -8.62
N ALA A 102 0.22 1.33 -7.78
CA ALA A 102 1.22 1.98 -6.94
C ALA A 102 1.85 1.01 -5.94
N PHE A 103 1.05 0.11 -5.37
CA PHE A 103 1.54 -0.94 -4.48
C PHE A 103 2.43 -1.96 -5.22
N GLU A 104 2.05 -2.41 -6.43
CA GLU A 104 2.87 -3.28 -7.28
C GLU A 104 4.23 -2.66 -7.63
N ALA A 105 4.25 -1.36 -7.76
CA ALA A 105 5.44 -0.57 -8.06
C ALA A 105 6.32 -0.29 -6.82
N ASN A 106 6.07 -0.94 -5.67
CA ASN A 106 6.78 -0.72 -4.41
C ASN A 106 6.81 0.75 -3.96
N ALA A 107 5.75 1.52 -4.29
CA ALA A 107 5.60 2.86 -3.75
C ALA A 107 5.52 2.82 -2.22
N LEU A 108 6.14 3.78 -1.55
CA LEU A 108 6.11 3.87 -0.10
C LEU A 108 4.68 4.13 0.41
N ASP A 109 3.93 4.97 -0.29
CA ASP A 109 2.56 5.33 0.07
C ASP A 109 1.77 5.86 -1.12
N TYR A 110 0.45 6.01 -0.90
CA TYR A 110 -0.51 6.51 -1.87
C TYR A 110 -1.47 7.50 -1.20
N LEU A 111 -1.53 8.72 -1.72
CA LEU A 111 -2.34 9.82 -1.19
C LEU A 111 -3.36 10.24 -2.23
N THR A 112 -4.64 10.32 -1.85
CA THR A 112 -5.69 10.85 -2.70
C THR A 112 -5.83 12.36 -2.53
N LYS A 113 -5.99 13.08 -3.64
CA LYS A 113 -6.31 14.51 -3.61
C LYS A 113 -7.80 14.72 -3.25
N PRO A 114 -8.15 15.66 -2.38
CA PRO A 114 -7.28 16.57 -1.65
C PRO A 114 -6.54 15.89 -0.49
N VAL A 115 -5.22 16.05 -0.42
CA VAL A 115 -4.40 15.39 0.62
C VAL A 115 -4.79 15.90 2.00
N SER A 116 -5.24 15.03 2.89
CA SER A 116 -5.55 15.40 4.27
C SER A 116 -4.27 15.56 5.11
N ALA A 117 -4.30 16.46 6.11
CA ALA A 117 -3.15 16.67 6.99
C ALA A 117 -2.78 15.41 7.77
N GLU A 118 -3.78 14.67 8.25
CA GLU A 118 -3.58 13.44 9.01
C GLU A 118 -2.91 12.35 8.16
N ARG A 119 -3.36 12.18 6.90
CA ARG A 119 -2.81 11.17 6.00
C ARG A 119 -1.37 11.50 5.60
N LEU A 120 -1.08 12.79 5.35
CA LEU A 120 0.26 13.26 5.05
C LEU A 120 1.22 13.04 6.23
N ALA A 121 0.78 13.33 7.47
CA ALA A 121 1.58 13.10 8.67
C ALA A 121 1.98 11.62 8.82
N LYS A 122 1.05 10.68 8.56
CA LYS A 122 1.34 9.24 8.57
C LYS A 122 2.37 8.85 7.50
N THR A 123 2.27 9.43 6.31
CA THR A 123 3.25 9.21 5.23
C THR A 123 4.65 9.68 5.62
N ILE A 124 4.74 10.85 6.26
CA ILE A 124 6.04 11.41 6.69
C ILE A 124 6.65 10.57 7.82
N LEU A 125 5.86 10.05 8.75
CA LEU A 125 6.35 9.10 9.75
C LEU A 125 6.99 7.87 9.10
N ARG A 126 6.34 7.25 8.10
CA ARG A 126 6.88 6.11 7.34
C ARG A 126 8.17 6.46 6.58
N LEU A 127 8.24 7.68 6.02
CA LEU A 127 9.44 8.16 5.36
C LEU A 127 10.61 8.25 6.34
N ASN A 128 10.40 8.81 7.52
CA ASN A 128 11.42 8.93 8.56
C ASN A 128 11.90 7.56 9.06
N GLU A 129 11.00 6.59 9.21
CA GLU A 129 11.35 5.21 9.61
C GLU A 129 12.21 4.50 8.54
N ARG A 130 11.92 4.74 7.24
CA ARG A 130 12.64 4.10 6.14
C ARG A 130 13.98 4.75 5.84
N ILE A 131 14.09 6.08 5.91
CA ILE A 131 15.22 6.88 5.42
C ILE A 131 16.06 7.46 6.57
N GLY A 132 15.50 7.53 7.80
CA GLY A 132 16.14 8.16 8.94
C GLY A 132 17.49 7.54 9.36
N PRO A 133 18.38 8.28 10.07
CA PRO A 133 19.78 7.92 10.32
C PRO A 133 20.04 6.66 11.14
N ALA A 134 19.02 5.90 11.49
CA ALA A 134 19.14 4.68 12.34
C ALA A 134 19.29 3.36 11.56
N LYS A 135 19.47 3.35 10.23
CA LYS A 135 19.61 2.09 9.47
C LYS A 135 20.77 2.08 8.47
N GLY A 136 21.98 2.02 9.02
CA GLY A 136 23.06 1.29 8.35
C GLY A 136 23.06 -0.14 8.88
N ALA A 137 22.27 -1.05 8.33
CA ALA A 137 22.46 -2.50 8.26
C ALA A 137 21.11 -3.22 8.04
N ALA A 138 21.10 -4.06 7.03
CA ALA A 138 20.09 -5.06 6.70
C ALA A 138 19.09 -4.66 5.59
N SER A 139 19.54 -4.96 4.37
CA SER A 139 18.68 -5.39 3.28
C SER A 139 17.93 -6.66 3.73
N GLU A 140 16.73 -6.49 4.22
CA GLU A 140 15.83 -7.61 4.41
C GLU A 140 14.54 -7.31 3.64
N THR A 141 14.18 -8.27 2.82
CA THR A 141 12.91 -8.49 2.14
C THR A 141 11.76 -7.71 2.79
N ILE A 142 11.13 -6.84 2.01
CA ILE A 142 10.00 -6.02 2.44
C ILE A 142 8.83 -6.95 2.78
N SER A 143 8.78 -7.34 4.05
CA SER A 143 7.49 -7.69 4.65
C SER A 143 6.67 -6.39 4.71
N PRO A 144 5.38 -6.42 4.41
CA PRO A 144 4.52 -5.26 4.62
C PRO A 144 4.75 -4.73 6.04
N PRO A 145 4.78 -3.39 6.25
CA PRO A 145 5.03 -2.82 7.58
C PRO A 145 4.14 -3.53 8.59
N PRO A 146 4.64 -3.87 9.79
CA PRO A 146 3.75 -4.30 10.83
C PRO A 146 2.76 -3.14 11.00
N THR A 147 1.57 -3.35 10.53
CA THR A 147 0.41 -2.57 10.94
C THR A 147 0.58 -2.42 12.45
N GLU A 148 0.60 -1.21 12.97
CA GLU A 148 0.21 -0.98 14.37
C GLU A 148 -0.83 -2.02 14.63
N THR A 149 -0.69 -2.81 15.68
CA THR A 149 -1.58 -3.90 16.01
C THR A 149 -2.99 -3.54 15.56
N ALA A 150 -3.26 -3.71 14.29
CA ALA A 150 -4.57 -3.55 13.75
C ALA A 150 -5.34 -4.59 14.52
N LYS A 151 -6.11 -4.13 15.50
CA LYS A 151 -7.01 -4.97 16.25
C LYS A 151 -7.65 -5.86 15.19
N ARG A 152 -7.36 -7.15 15.25
CA ARG A 152 -7.94 -8.11 14.30
C ARG A 152 -9.44 -7.88 14.32
N LEU A 153 -10.04 -7.92 13.16
CA LEU A 153 -11.48 -7.77 13.04
C LEU A 153 -12.17 -8.79 13.96
N GLU A 154 -13.24 -8.37 14.56
CA GLU A 154 -14.15 -9.24 15.26
C GLU A 154 -15.13 -9.89 14.25
N PRO A 155 -15.77 -11.02 14.55
CA PRO A 155 -16.68 -11.69 13.61
C PRO A 155 -17.82 -10.80 13.07
N GLU A 156 -18.26 -9.84 13.86
CA GLU A 156 -19.33 -8.89 13.51
C GLU A 156 -18.84 -7.62 12.79
N ASP A 157 -17.53 -7.40 12.72
CA ASP A 157 -16.98 -6.22 12.05
C ASP A 157 -17.25 -6.26 10.55
N LEU A 158 -17.56 -5.10 10.00
CA LEU A 158 -17.85 -4.94 8.58
C LEU A 158 -16.58 -4.84 7.75
N VAL A 159 -16.49 -5.66 6.73
CA VAL A 159 -15.43 -5.69 5.72
C VAL A 159 -15.97 -5.12 4.43
N LEU A 160 -15.32 -4.10 3.90
CA LEU A 160 -15.65 -3.55 2.60
C LEU A 160 -14.98 -4.38 1.50
N LEU A 161 -15.79 -5.09 0.72
CA LEU A 161 -15.35 -5.81 -0.46
C LEU A 161 -15.63 -4.96 -1.70
N ARG A 162 -14.61 -4.82 -2.57
CA ARG A 162 -14.71 -4.04 -3.80
C ARG A 162 -14.28 -4.88 -4.99
N GLU A 163 -15.17 -4.99 -5.98
CA GLU A 163 -14.89 -5.63 -7.26
C GLU A 163 -15.35 -4.72 -8.40
N ARG A 164 -14.40 -4.16 -9.17
CA ARG A 164 -14.69 -3.23 -10.29
C ARG A 164 -15.68 -2.12 -9.87
N SER A 165 -16.93 -2.22 -10.32
CA SER A 165 -18.00 -1.25 -10.02
C SER A 165 -18.88 -1.64 -8.83
N LEU A 166 -18.67 -2.82 -8.24
CA LEU A 166 -19.43 -3.32 -7.12
C LEU A 166 -18.67 -3.11 -5.81
N SER A 167 -19.29 -2.41 -4.87
CA SER A 167 -18.82 -2.31 -3.49
C SER A 167 -19.88 -2.87 -2.57
N MET A 168 -19.49 -3.74 -1.64
CA MET A 168 -20.41 -4.28 -0.66
C MET A 168 -19.76 -4.41 0.72
N MET A 169 -20.55 -4.21 1.74
CA MET A 169 -20.16 -4.44 3.13
C MET A 169 -20.66 -5.81 3.55
N VAL A 170 -19.77 -6.64 4.08
CA VAL A 170 -20.09 -7.95 4.64
C VAL A 170 -19.52 -8.06 6.03
N LYS A 171 -20.12 -8.85 6.90
CA LYS A 171 -19.50 -9.15 8.19
C LYS A 171 -18.34 -10.12 8.00
N ALA A 172 -17.27 -9.97 8.78
CA ALA A 172 -16.11 -10.86 8.67
C ALA A 172 -16.49 -12.34 8.73
N ARG A 173 -17.49 -12.71 9.54
CA ARG A 173 -18.01 -14.08 9.65
C ARG A 173 -18.70 -14.61 8.39
N GLU A 174 -19.17 -13.74 7.50
CA GLU A 174 -19.85 -14.11 6.25
C GLU A 174 -18.87 -14.49 5.15
N ILE A 175 -17.59 -14.22 5.35
CA ILE A 175 -16.53 -14.69 4.46
C ILE A 175 -16.28 -16.17 4.77
N ALA A 176 -16.53 -17.03 3.78
CA ALA A 176 -16.39 -18.49 3.94
C ALA A 176 -14.94 -18.95 3.68
N ALA A 177 -14.30 -18.42 2.65
CA ALA A 177 -12.89 -18.71 2.35
C ALA A 177 -12.27 -17.60 1.51
N ILE A 178 -10.95 -17.55 1.48
CA ILE A 178 -10.17 -16.66 0.62
C ILE A 178 -9.06 -17.47 -0.02
N GLU A 179 -9.04 -17.52 -1.35
CA GLU A 179 -8.04 -18.23 -2.13
C GLU A 179 -7.18 -17.25 -2.92
N SER A 180 -5.87 -17.42 -2.83
CA SER A 180 -4.92 -16.64 -3.65
C SER A 180 -4.88 -17.18 -5.06
N GLN A 181 -5.03 -16.31 -6.05
CA GLN A 181 -4.94 -16.62 -7.46
C GLN A 181 -4.06 -15.59 -8.19
N GLY A 182 -2.76 -15.85 -8.21
CA GLY A 182 -1.78 -14.86 -8.71
C GLY A 182 -1.81 -13.60 -7.84
N ASP A 183 -2.02 -12.45 -8.47
CA ASP A 183 -2.07 -11.14 -7.80
C ASP A 183 -3.42 -10.83 -7.14
N TYR A 184 -4.39 -11.73 -7.26
CA TYR A 184 -5.75 -11.54 -6.75
C TYR A 184 -6.06 -12.57 -5.67
N THR A 185 -7.07 -12.25 -4.85
CA THR A 185 -7.74 -13.21 -3.99
C THR A 185 -9.19 -13.37 -4.41
N ARG A 186 -9.62 -14.62 -4.49
CA ARG A 186 -11.02 -15.00 -4.63
C ARG A 186 -11.62 -15.08 -3.24
N ILE A 187 -12.67 -14.32 -3.00
CA ILE A 187 -13.38 -14.30 -1.72
C ILE A 187 -14.69 -15.03 -1.89
N PHE A 188 -14.82 -16.11 -1.19
CA PHE A 188 -16.04 -16.92 -1.15
C PHE A 188 -16.92 -16.44 -0.01
N LEU A 189 -18.13 -16.01 -0.33
CA LEU A 189 -19.16 -15.67 0.65
C LEU A 189 -20.14 -16.83 0.82
N SER A 190 -20.88 -16.86 1.94
CA SER A 190 -22.06 -17.70 2.06
C SER A 190 -23.05 -17.36 0.93
N GLU A 191 -23.70 -18.35 0.30
CA GLU A 191 -24.63 -18.20 -0.83
C GLU A 191 -23.99 -18.20 -2.24
N GLU A 192 -22.94 -18.99 -2.45
CA GLU A 192 -22.28 -19.18 -3.77
C GLU A 192 -21.75 -17.88 -4.44
N LYS A 193 -21.64 -16.79 -3.68
CA LYS A 193 -21.12 -15.54 -4.19
C LYS A 193 -19.61 -15.48 -4.07
N ILE A 194 -18.93 -15.29 -5.21
CA ILE A 194 -17.48 -15.17 -5.29
C ILE A 194 -17.14 -13.76 -5.79
N LEU A 195 -16.20 -13.11 -5.11
CA LEU A 195 -15.65 -11.81 -5.50
C LEU A 195 -14.15 -11.93 -5.73
N MET A 196 -13.63 -11.12 -6.64
CA MET A 196 -12.20 -11.01 -6.90
C MET A 196 -11.67 -9.69 -6.36
N MET A 197 -10.66 -9.77 -5.49
CA MET A 197 -9.99 -8.57 -4.99
C MET A 197 -8.49 -8.66 -5.21
N LYS A 198 -7.87 -7.53 -5.54
CA LYS A 198 -6.42 -7.43 -5.62
C LYS A 198 -5.87 -7.06 -4.25
N GLN A 199 -5.75 -8.07 -3.40
CA GLN A 199 -5.22 -7.96 -2.04
C GLN A 199 -4.47 -9.26 -1.72
N PRO A 200 -3.25 -9.20 -1.16
CA PRO A 200 -2.50 -10.42 -0.85
C PRO A 200 -3.16 -11.20 0.29
N LEU A 201 -3.05 -12.54 0.21
CA LEU A 201 -3.63 -13.44 1.23
C LEU A 201 -3.07 -13.19 2.63
N SER A 202 -1.80 -12.78 2.74
CA SER A 202 -1.15 -12.44 4.01
C SER A 202 -1.82 -11.27 4.74
N LEU A 203 -2.33 -10.30 3.99
CA LEU A 203 -3.05 -9.16 4.57
C LEU A 203 -4.40 -9.62 5.15
N TRP A 204 -5.13 -10.48 4.44
CA TRP A 204 -6.34 -11.11 4.96
C TRP A 204 -6.07 -11.93 6.22
N GLU A 205 -4.99 -12.73 6.22
CA GLU A 205 -4.56 -13.54 7.37
C GLU A 205 -4.26 -12.68 8.61
N SER A 206 -3.73 -11.48 8.43
CA SER A 206 -3.45 -10.55 9.54
C SER A 206 -4.67 -9.81 10.06
N GLN A 207 -5.65 -9.54 9.20
CA GLN A 207 -6.83 -8.73 9.52
C GLN A 207 -8.00 -9.56 10.06
N LEU A 208 -8.22 -10.76 9.52
CA LEU A 208 -9.40 -11.56 9.86
C LEU A 208 -9.31 -12.20 11.27
N PRO A 209 -10.47 -12.47 11.91
CA PRO A 209 -10.52 -13.08 13.24
C PRO A 209 -9.81 -14.45 13.26
N ALA A 210 -8.76 -14.58 14.07
CA ALA A 210 -7.96 -15.82 14.15
C ALA A 210 -8.74 -17.01 14.71
N GLU A 211 -9.78 -16.76 15.50
CA GLU A 211 -10.67 -17.77 16.02
C GLU A 211 -11.58 -18.38 14.95
N LEU A 212 -11.86 -17.62 13.88
CA LEU A 212 -12.69 -18.09 12.77
C LEU A 212 -11.87 -18.65 11.61
N PHE A 213 -10.75 -17.97 11.27
CA PHE A 213 -10.00 -18.29 10.08
C PHE A 213 -8.75 -19.12 10.37
N THR A 214 -8.48 -20.05 9.47
CA THR A 214 -7.27 -20.87 9.50
C THR A 214 -6.69 -21.03 8.11
N LYS A 215 -5.37 -20.96 8.00
CA LYS A 215 -4.66 -21.20 6.75
C LYS A 215 -4.50 -22.70 6.55
N VAL A 216 -5.11 -23.22 5.51
CA VAL A 216 -5.09 -24.67 5.18
C VAL A 216 -4.05 -25.01 4.12
N SER A 217 -3.63 -24.02 3.32
CA SER A 217 -2.54 -24.15 2.35
C SER A 217 -1.81 -22.83 2.16
N ARG A 218 -0.77 -22.79 1.32
CA ARG A 218 -0.06 -21.53 0.97
C ARG A 218 -0.98 -20.52 0.28
N SER A 219 -2.05 -20.99 -0.36
CA SER A 219 -2.97 -20.18 -1.16
C SER A 219 -4.39 -20.12 -0.61
N LEU A 220 -4.70 -20.76 0.52
CA LEU A 220 -6.09 -20.88 0.99
C LEU A 220 -6.21 -20.59 2.48
N LEU A 221 -7.07 -19.62 2.82
CA LEU A 221 -7.52 -19.24 4.15
C LEU A 221 -9.03 -19.57 4.27
N VAL A 222 -9.44 -20.30 5.29
CA VAL A 222 -10.81 -20.83 5.40
C VAL A 222 -11.43 -20.45 6.74
N ASN A 223 -12.67 -20.04 6.71
CA ASN A 223 -13.51 -19.90 7.91
C ASN A 223 -13.93 -21.30 8.39
N ARG A 224 -13.48 -21.68 9.57
CA ARG A 224 -13.73 -23.01 10.15
C ARG A 224 -15.21 -23.32 10.29
N LYS A 225 -16.06 -22.29 10.48
CA LYS A 225 -17.51 -22.46 10.63
C LYS A 225 -18.22 -22.67 9.30
N SER A 226 -17.58 -22.31 8.19
CA SER A 226 -18.15 -22.46 6.84
C SER A 226 -17.75 -23.77 6.16
N VAL A 227 -16.97 -24.64 6.80
CA VAL A 227 -16.58 -25.93 6.24
C VAL A 227 -17.70 -26.93 6.46
N ALA A 228 -18.31 -27.41 5.37
CA ALA A 228 -19.33 -28.42 5.40
C ALA A 228 -18.74 -29.85 5.50
N LYS A 229 -17.73 -30.14 4.68
CA LYS A 229 -17.03 -31.43 4.66
C LYS A 229 -15.65 -31.31 4.00
N MET A 230 -14.82 -32.32 4.26
CA MET A 230 -13.57 -32.57 3.57
C MET A 230 -13.54 -34.00 3.04
N GLU A 231 -13.21 -34.16 1.77
CA GLU A 231 -13.08 -35.46 1.12
C GLU A 231 -11.65 -35.67 0.61
N ARG A 232 -11.14 -36.86 0.83
CA ARG A 232 -9.77 -37.18 0.35
C ARG A 232 -9.81 -37.46 -1.15
N LYS A 233 -9.16 -36.65 -1.95
CA LYS A 233 -9.06 -36.81 -3.39
C LYS A 233 -8.00 -37.85 -3.79
N ASN A 234 -6.84 -37.77 -3.12
CA ASN A 234 -5.71 -38.71 -3.30
C ASN A 234 -4.83 -38.72 -2.05
N LEU A 235 -3.66 -39.39 -2.11
CA LEU A 235 -2.74 -39.49 -0.96
C LEU A 235 -2.22 -38.14 -0.44
N LEU A 236 -2.20 -37.08 -1.28
CA LEU A 236 -1.57 -35.79 -1.01
C LEU A 236 -2.53 -34.61 -1.07
N SER A 237 -3.80 -34.81 -1.48
CA SER A 237 -4.75 -33.71 -1.64
C SER A 237 -6.13 -34.03 -1.08
N TRP A 238 -6.83 -33.00 -0.63
CA TRP A 238 -8.17 -33.02 -0.09
C TRP A 238 -9.02 -32.00 -0.83
N ASP A 239 -10.25 -32.38 -1.15
CA ASP A 239 -11.27 -31.48 -1.63
C ASP A 239 -12.04 -30.94 -0.42
N LEU A 240 -12.16 -29.62 -0.31
CA LEU A 240 -12.85 -28.94 0.78
C LEU A 240 -14.14 -28.33 0.25
N TYR A 241 -15.25 -28.65 0.91
CA TYR A 241 -16.58 -28.16 0.56
C TYR A 241 -17.03 -27.13 1.60
N LEU A 242 -17.45 -25.97 1.14
CA LEU A 242 -18.03 -24.95 1.99
C LEU A 242 -19.55 -25.15 2.11
N GLU A 243 -20.16 -24.65 3.18
CA GLU A 243 -21.61 -24.63 3.33
C GLU A 243 -22.25 -23.86 2.17
N GLY A 244 -23.31 -24.47 1.57
CA GLY A 244 -24.02 -23.89 0.43
C GLY A 244 -23.32 -24.03 -0.92
N THR A 245 -22.08 -24.57 -1.01
CA THR A 245 -21.40 -24.79 -2.29
C THR A 245 -21.57 -26.23 -2.78
N LYS A 246 -21.74 -26.41 -4.10
CA LYS A 246 -21.84 -27.74 -4.74
C LYS A 246 -20.48 -28.26 -5.22
N ALA A 247 -19.50 -27.40 -5.38
CA ALA A 247 -18.16 -27.75 -5.84
C ALA A 247 -17.11 -27.53 -4.75
N PRO A 248 -16.05 -28.32 -4.70
CA PRO A 248 -14.94 -28.13 -3.78
C PRO A 248 -14.09 -26.92 -4.21
N ILE A 249 -13.37 -26.39 -3.23
CA ILE A 249 -12.33 -25.36 -3.40
C ILE A 249 -10.96 -25.95 -3.12
#